data_c19c1d45ffd09dd1bf582fff33743721
#
_entry.id   c19c1d45ffd09dd1bf582fff33743721
#
_cell.length_a   1.000
_cell.length_b   1.000
_cell.length_c   1.000
_cell.angle_alpha   90.00
_cell.angle_beta   90.00
_cell.angle_gamma   90.00
#
_symmetry.space_group_name_H-M   'P 1'
#
loop_
_entity.id
_entity.type
_entity.pdbx_description
1 polymer ?
#
loop_
_entity_poly.entity_id
_entity_poly.type
_entity_poly.pdbx_seq_one_letter_code
_entity_poly.pdbx_strand_id
1 'polypeptide(L)'
;GTDNLLYECAYNSVVSILVVGGLIVLFSVLTSLLDFYGVFKPFVAALAEIFGSETLAEGIIYGAFECTGGITRLAATGISKGAFAVAAGMCGFGGLSVIAQSLAYLSGAKIKAAPFLLSKGASAALNFLFALIVYRIFF
;
A
#
# COMPACT_ATOMS: atom_id res chain seq x y z
N GLY A 1 -25.95 25.31 -16.51
CA GLY A 1 -24.95 25.53 -17.53
C GLY A 1 -23.68 24.75 -17.29
N THR A 2 -22.80 24.75 -18.27
CA THR A 2 -21.48 24.08 -18.23
C THR A 2 -20.55 24.61 -17.15
N ASP A 3 -20.71 25.87 -16.72
CA ASP A 3 -19.90 26.52 -15.70
C ASP A 3 -20.10 25.89 -14.31
N ASN A 4 -21.31 25.46 -13.97
CA ASN A 4 -21.60 24.74 -12.74
C ASN A 4 -20.93 23.34 -12.73
N LEU A 5 -20.92 22.66 -13.88
CA LEU A 5 -20.32 21.33 -13.99
C LEU A 5 -18.81 21.34 -13.74
N LEU A 6 -18.11 22.29 -14.34
CA LEU A 6 -16.66 22.48 -14.11
C LEU A 6 -16.33 22.79 -12.66
N TYR A 7 -17.11 23.66 -12.04
CA TYR A 7 -16.94 24.00 -10.62
C TYR A 7 -17.18 22.75 -9.73
N GLU A 8 -18.27 22.01 -9.95
CA GLU A 8 -18.56 20.80 -9.17
C GLU A 8 -17.49 19.72 -9.37
N CYS A 9 -17.00 19.52 -10.58
CA CYS A 9 -15.91 18.59 -10.84
C CYS A 9 -14.63 19.00 -10.12
N ALA A 10 -14.26 20.28 -10.18
CA ALA A 10 -13.09 20.80 -9.49
C ALA A 10 -13.22 20.69 -7.97
N TYR A 11 -14.37 21.08 -7.41
CA TYR A 11 -14.66 20.97 -5.97
C TYR A 11 -14.58 19.53 -5.48
N ASN A 12 -15.26 18.59 -6.16
CA ASN A 12 -15.24 17.18 -5.79
C ASN A 12 -13.84 16.57 -5.91
N SER A 13 -13.05 17.00 -6.88
CA SER A 13 -11.66 16.56 -7.03
C SER A 13 -10.79 17.04 -5.85
N VAL A 14 -10.91 18.29 -5.45
CA VAL A 14 -10.18 18.83 -4.30
C VAL A 14 -10.57 18.13 -3.00
N VAL A 15 -11.88 17.96 -2.76
CA VAL A 15 -12.37 17.22 -1.58
C VAL A 15 -11.83 15.78 -1.57
N SER A 16 -11.84 15.10 -2.72
CA SER A 16 -11.31 13.74 -2.83
C SER A 16 -9.82 13.68 -2.49
N ILE A 17 -9.01 14.61 -2.98
CA ILE A 17 -7.57 14.68 -2.68
C ILE A 17 -7.35 14.93 -1.18
N LEU A 18 -8.12 15.83 -0.56
CA LEU A 18 -8.02 16.10 0.88
C LEU A 18 -8.38 14.88 1.73
N VAL A 19 -9.44 14.17 1.37
CA VAL A 19 -9.85 12.93 2.06
C VAL A 19 -8.78 11.85 1.93
N VAL A 20 -8.25 11.64 0.73
CA VAL A 20 -7.17 10.69 0.47
C VAL A 20 -5.92 11.06 1.27
N GLY A 21 -5.48 12.30 1.19
CA GLY A 21 -4.32 12.80 1.94
C GLY A 21 -4.50 12.67 3.46
N GLY A 22 -5.69 13.02 3.97
CA GLY A 22 -6.02 12.86 5.39
C GLY A 22 -5.95 11.41 5.87
N LEU A 23 -6.45 10.47 5.07
CA LEU A 23 -6.38 9.04 5.38
C LEU A 23 -4.93 8.50 5.34
N ILE A 24 -4.12 8.94 4.39
CA ILE A 24 -2.69 8.57 4.35
C ILE A 24 -1.99 9.04 5.64
N VAL A 25 -2.19 10.30 6.03
CA VAL A 25 -1.62 10.84 7.28
C VAL A 25 -2.12 10.07 8.50
N LEU A 26 -3.42 9.78 8.58
CA LEU A 26 -4.01 9.01 9.68
C LEU A 26 -3.37 7.62 9.79
N PHE A 27 -3.27 6.89 8.70
CA PHE A 27 -2.65 5.55 8.69
C PHE A 27 -1.14 5.61 8.98
N SER A 28 -0.44 6.64 8.51
CA SER A 28 0.98 6.84 8.82
C SER A 28 1.21 7.09 10.30
N VAL A 29 0.40 7.94 10.93
CA VAL A 29 0.44 8.18 12.38
C VAL A 29 0.10 6.92 13.16
N LEU A 30 -0.96 6.20 12.76
CA LEU A 30 -1.35 4.94 13.39
C LEU A 30 -0.23 3.89 13.29
N THR A 31 0.38 3.75 12.12
CA THR A 31 1.52 2.85 11.91
C THR A 31 2.69 3.21 12.80
N SER A 32 3.00 4.51 12.94
CA SER A 32 4.07 4.99 13.80
C SER A 32 3.79 4.74 15.28
N LEU A 33 2.54 4.87 15.72
CA LEU A 33 2.14 4.54 17.10
C LEU A 33 2.25 3.05 17.38
N LEU A 34 1.78 2.20 16.46
CA LEU A 34 1.88 0.74 16.60
C LEU A 34 3.36 0.28 16.64
N ASP A 35 4.20 0.94 15.84
CA ASP A 35 5.66 0.70 15.85
C ASP A 35 6.28 1.11 17.20
N PHE A 36 5.96 2.29 17.71
CA PHE A 36 6.43 2.77 19.00
C PHE A 36 6.10 1.81 20.14
N TYR A 37 4.89 1.24 20.17
CA TYR A 37 4.49 0.23 21.14
C TYR A 37 5.03 -1.19 20.85
N GLY A 38 5.76 -1.36 19.75
CA GLY A 38 6.38 -2.63 19.38
C GLY A 38 5.39 -3.69 18.91
N VAL A 39 4.18 -3.30 18.51
CA VAL A 39 3.12 -4.21 18.05
C VAL A 39 3.55 -5.01 16.81
N PHE A 40 4.36 -4.42 15.94
CA PHE A 40 4.83 -5.08 14.72
C PHE A 40 5.99 -6.06 14.94
N LYS A 41 6.75 -5.92 16.02
CA LYS A 41 7.96 -6.73 16.29
C LYS A 41 7.73 -8.24 16.18
N PRO A 42 6.71 -8.85 16.83
CA PRO A 42 6.50 -10.30 16.73
C PRO A 42 6.15 -10.75 15.31
N PHE A 43 5.42 -9.94 14.54
CA PHE A 43 5.07 -10.26 13.16
C PHE A 43 6.27 -10.14 12.23
N VAL A 44 7.09 -9.11 12.42
CA VAL A 44 8.34 -8.91 11.67
C VAL A 44 9.30 -10.07 11.96
N ALA A 45 9.48 -10.45 13.22
CA ALA A 45 10.34 -11.58 13.58
C ALA A 45 9.89 -12.90 12.93
N ALA A 46 8.59 -13.20 12.99
CA ALA A 46 8.05 -14.41 12.37
C ALA A 46 8.25 -14.44 10.84
N LEU A 47 8.02 -13.29 10.17
CA LEU A 47 8.26 -13.20 8.73
C LEU A 47 9.76 -13.21 8.38
N ALA A 48 10.61 -12.63 9.21
CA ALA A 48 12.05 -12.62 9.00
C ALA A 48 12.63 -14.05 9.04
N GLU A 49 12.12 -14.92 9.88
CA GLU A 49 12.47 -16.35 9.88
C GLU A 49 12.11 -17.04 8.54
N ILE A 50 10.96 -16.70 7.98
CA ILE A 50 10.48 -17.29 6.71
C ILE A 50 11.28 -16.79 5.51
N PHE A 51 11.52 -15.47 5.44
CA PHE A 51 12.17 -14.84 4.28
C PHE A 51 13.69 -14.73 4.42
N GLY A 52 14.25 -15.02 5.59
CA GLY A 52 15.68 -14.87 5.88
C GLY A 52 16.15 -13.40 5.84
N SER A 53 15.24 -12.43 5.96
CA SER A 53 15.53 -11.00 5.86
C SER A 53 14.54 -10.17 6.67
N GLU A 54 15.05 -9.49 7.69
CA GLU A 54 14.28 -8.57 8.52
C GLU A 54 13.75 -7.39 7.70
N THR A 55 14.55 -6.86 6.79
CA THR A 55 14.15 -5.76 5.91
C THR A 55 12.96 -6.10 5.02
N LEU A 56 12.94 -7.32 4.44
CA LEU A 56 11.79 -7.77 3.66
C LEU A 56 10.56 -7.94 4.54
N ALA A 57 10.73 -8.50 5.73
CA ALA A 57 9.65 -8.67 6.70
C ALA A 57 9.06 -7.31 7.14
N GLU A 58 9.90 -6.35 7.49
CA GLU A 58 9.49 -4.98 7.80
C GLU A 58 8.74 -4.36 6.62
N GLY A 59 9.32 -4.40 5.42
CA GLY A 59 8.69 -3.87 4.21
C GLY A 59 7.28 -4.42 4.03
N ILE A 60 7.09 -5.73 4.20
CA ILE A 60 5.78 -6.39 4.05
C ILE A 60 4.81 -5.95 5.16
N ILE A 61 5.22 -6.01 6.42
CA ILE A 61 4.33 -5.69 7.55
C ILE A 61 3.90 -4.22 7.53
N TYR A 62 4.85 -3.30 7.44
CA TYR A 62 4.54 -1.87 7.42
C TYR A 62 3.80 -1.47 6.14
N GLY A 63 4.20 -2.02 5.00
CA GLY A 63 3.55 -1.76 3.73
C GLY A 63 2.14 -2.34 3.63
N ALA A 64 1.82 -3.40 4.38
CA ALA A 64 0.45 -3.90 4.48
C ALA A 64 -0.48 -2.88 5.16
N PHE A 65 0.03 -2.09 6.10
CA PHE A 65 -0.73 -1.00 6.73
C PHE A 65 -0.72 0.27 5.88
N GLU A 66 0.49 0.72 5.49
CA GLU A 66 0.68 1.93 4.70
C GLU A 66 1.83 1.70 3.70
N CYS A 67 1.49 1.71 2.41
CA CYS A 67 2.39 1.33 1.32
C CYS A 67 3.69 2.15 1.30
N THR A 68 3.61 3.46 1.53
CA THR A 68 4.77 4.36 1.47
C THR A 68 5.79 4.04 2.57
N GLY A 69 5.33 3.79 3.79
CA GLY A 69 6.18 3.42 4.91
C GLY A 69 6.92 2.08 4.68
N GLY A 70 6.24 1.09 4.09
CA GLY A 70 6.86 -0.17 3.72
C GLY A 70 7.92 -0.01 2.63
N ILE A 71 7.61 0.71 1.57
CA ILE A 71 8.55 0.97 0.45
C ILE A 71 9.77 1.75 0.93
N THR A 72 9.60 2.74 1.80
CA THR A 72 10.71 3.53 2.36
C THR A 72 11.68 2.63 3.14
N ARG A 73 11.18 1.68 3.95
CA ARG A 73 12.03 0.72 4.67
C ARG A 73 12.80 -0.19 3.71
N LEU A 74 12.14 -0.70 2.67
CA LEU A 74 12.81 -1.50 1.64
C LEU A 74 13.90 -0.73 0.90
N ALA A 75 13.66 0.55 0.61
CA ALA A 75 14.61 1.40 -0.12
C ALA A 75 15.85 1.75 0.71
N ALA A 76 15.76 1.80 2.04
CA ALA A 76 16.85 2.17 2.94
C ALA A 76 18.06 1.21 2.88
N THR A 77 17.86 -0.04 2.46
CA THR A 77 18.91 -1.07 2.37
C THR A 77 19.47 -1.28 0.96
N GLY A 78 19.02 -0.48 0.01
CA GLY A 78 19.41 -0.61 -1.38
C GLY A 78 18.47 -1.51 -2.21
N ILE A 79 18.71 -1.52 -3.52
CA ILE A 79 17.86 -2.25 -4.47
C ILE A 79 18.33 -3.72 -4.54
N SER A 80 17.70 -4.58 -3.75
CA SER A 80 17.81 -6.03 -3.92
C SER A 80 16.64 -6.56 -4.75
N LYS A 81 16.82 -7.72 -5.38
CA LYS A 81 15.76 -8.39 -6.15
C LYS A 81 14.49 -8.60 -5.31
N GLY A 82 14.66 -9.03 -4.06
CA GLY A 82 13.55 -9.23 -3.13
C GLY A 82 12.85 -7.92 -2.78
N ALA A 83 13.61 -6.88 -2.41
CA ALA A 83 13.08 -5.56 -2.08
C ALA A 83 12.30 -4.94 -3.26
N PHE A 84 12.86 -5.02 -4.47
CA PHE A 84 12.20 -4.53 -5.68
C PHE A 84 10.87 -5.25 -5.96
N ALA A 85 10.86 -6.59 -5.87
CA ALA A 85 9.66 -7.37 -6.10
C ALA A 85 8.59 -7.13 -5.02
N VAL A 86 8.99 -7.06 -3.75
CA VAL A 86 8.07 -6.75 -2.63
C VAL A 86 7.51 -5.34 -2.79
N ALA A 87 8.32 -4.33 -3.11
CA ALA A 87 7.85 -2.97 -3.35
C ALA A 87 6.82 -2.90 -4.49
N ALA A 88 7.05 -3.59 -5.61
CA ALA A 88 6.11 -3.67 -6.72
C ALA A 88 4.80 -4.36 -6.31
N GLY A 89 4.87 -5.45 -5.55
CA GLY A 89 3.70 -6.11 -4.98
C GLY A 89 2.90 -5.19 -4.06
N MET A 90 3.58 -4.43 -3.22
CA MET A 90 2.97 -3.43 -2.33
C MET A 90 2.26 -2.32 -3.10
N CYS A 91 2.84 -1.82 -4.19
CA CYS A 91 2.16 -0.86 -5.08
C CYS A 91 0.86 -1.44 -5.65
N GLY A 92 0.84 -2.73 -6.00
CA GLY A 92 -0.37 -3.42 -6.45
C GLY A 92 -1.43 -3.58 -5.35
N PHE A 93 -1.00 -3.90 -4.14
CA PHE A 93 -1.88 -4.05 -2.97
C PHE A 93 -2.40 -2.69 -2.47
N GLY A 94 -1.50 -1.73 -2.30
CA GLY A 94 -1.79 -0.37 -1.83
C GLY A 94 -1.83 -0.20 -0.31
N GLY A 95 -1.80 -1.29 0.46
CA GLY A 95 -1.93 -1.27 1.91
C GLY A 95 -3.37 -1.01 2.40
N LEU A 96 -3.58 -1.16 3.71
CA LEU A 96 -4.89 -0.92 4.36
C LEU A 96 -5.37 0.52 4.16
N SER A 97 -4.48 1.50 4.11
CA SER A 97 -4.81 2.89 3.86
C SER A 97 -5.56 3.07 2.53
N VAL A 98 -5.00 2.56 1.42
CA VAL A 98 -5.62 2.65 0.09
C VAL A 98 -6.88 1.81 0.00
N ILE A 99 -6.91 0.64 0.66
CA ILE A 99 -8.10 -0.20 0.73
C ILE A 99 -9.23 0.54 1.44
N ALA A 100 -8.98 1.15 2.59
CA ALA A 100 -9.98 1.92 3.34
C ALA A 100 -10.54 3.08 2.51
N GLN A 101 -9.67 3.83 1.83
CA GLN A 101 -10.08 4.90 0.91
C GLN A 101 -10.99 4.38 -0.20
N SER A 102 -10.55 3.30 -0.86
CA SER A 102 -11.30 2.73 -1.98
C SER A 102 -12.66 2.21 -1.52
N LEU A 103 -12.74 1.54 -0.37
CA LEU A 103 -13.99 1.03 0.19
C LEU A 103 -14.98 2.16 0.55
N ALA A 104 -14.48 3.31 1.00
CA ALA A 104 -15.33 4.48 1.26
C ALA A 104 -16.07 4.92 -0.01
N TYR A 105 -15.39 4.96 -1.17
CA TYR A 105 -16.02 5.28 -2.46
C TYR A 105 -16.89 4.14 -3.00
N LEU A 106 -16.44 2.89 -2.88
CA LEU A 106 -17.17 1.72 -3.39
C LEU A 106 -18.49 1.49 -2.63
N SER A 107 -18.57 1.85 -1.34
CA SER A 107 -19.80 1.74 -0.56
C SER A 107 -20.92 2.60 -1.14
N GLY A 108 -20.60 3.79 -1.64
CA GLY A 108 -21.55 4.66 -2.34
C GLY A 108 -22.06 4.07 -3.66
N ALA A 109 -21.23 3.27 -4.34
CA ALA A 109 -21.57 2.62 -5.61
C ALA A 109 -22.21 1.22 -5.44
N LYS A 110 -22.48 0.77 -4.22
CA LYS A 110 -23.03 -0.56 -3.89
C LYS A 110 -22.20 -1.73 -4.42
N ILE A 111 -20.89 -1.54 -4.60
CA ILE A 111 -19.97 -2.59 -5.05
C ILE A 111 -19.53 -3.41 -3.83
N LYS A 112 -19.53 -4.74 -3.98
CA LYS A 112 -19.10 -5.65 -2.91
C LYS A 112 -17.61 -5.53 -2.64
N ALA A 113 -17.22 -5.49 -1.36
CA ALA A 113 -15.82 -5.38 -0.94
C ALA A 113 -14.98 -6.63 -1.32
N ALA A 114 -15.57 -7.82 -1.27
CA ALA A 114 -14.82 -9.07 -1.50
C ALA A 114 -14.18 -9.18 -2.89
N PRO A 115 -14.86 -8.93 -4.02
CA PRO A 115 -14.21 -8.92 -5.34
C PRO A 115 -13.10 -7.86 -5.46
N PHE A 116 -13.30 -6.71 -4.84
CA PHE A 116 -12.28 -5.65 -4.82
C PHE A 116 -11.02 -6.11 -4.07
N LEU A 117 -11.16 -6.69 -2.87
CA LEU A 117 -10.03 -7.21 -2.11
C LEU A 117 -9.29 -8.33 -2.85
N LEU A 118 -10.03 -9.25 -3.49
CA LEU A 118 -9.44 -10.29 -4.34
C LEU A 118 -8.65 -9.69 -5.51
N SER A 119 -9.18 -8.67 -6.17
CA SER A 119 -8.47 -7.99 -7.26
C SER A 119 -7.18 -7.31 -6.79
N LYS A 120 -7.18 -6.73 -5.58
CA LYS A 120 -5.98 -6.14 -4.97
C LYS A 120 -4.92 -7.20 -4.66
N GLY A 121 -5.32 -8.34 -4.12
CA GLY A 121 -4.43 -9.48 -3.89
C GLY A 121 -3.84 -10.03 -5.20
N ALA A 122 -4.66 -10.22 -6.21
CA ALA A 122 -4.22 -10.65 -7.54
C ALA A 122 -3.25 -9.63 -8.19
N SER A 123 -3.56 -8.34 -8.09
CA SER A 123 -2.69 -7.25 -8.57
C SER A 123 -1.33 -7.26 -7.87
N ALA A 124 -1.32 -7.46 -6.54
CA ALA A 124 -0.08 -7.57 -5.77
C ALA A 124 0.78 -8.75 -6.25
N ALA A 125 0.18 -9.92 -6.42
CA ALA A 125 0.87 -11.12 -6.89
C ALA A 125 1.42 -10.95 -8.31
N LEU A 126 0.63 -10.40 -9.22
CA LEU A 126 1.06 -10.14 -10.60
C LEU A 126 2.20 -9.12 -10.66
N ASN A 127 2.11 -8.01 -9.93
CA ASN A 127 3.16 -7.00 -9.88
C ASN A 127 4.46 -7.56 -9.28
N PHE A 128 4.35 -8.37 -8.23
CA PHE A 128 5.49 -9.06 -7.63
C PHE A 128 6.19 -9.97 -8.64
N LEU A 129 5.44 -10.85 -9.31
CA LEU A 129 5.98 -11.76 -10.32
C LEU A 129 6.59 -11.03 -11.52
N PHE A 130 5.89 -9.98 -12.00
CA PHE A 130 6.38 -9.17 -13.11
C PHE A 130 7.68 -8.44 -12.72
N ALA A 131 7.78 -7.92 -11.52
CA ALA A 131 8.98 -7.27 -11.02
C ALA A 131 10.18 -8.22 -10.94
N LEU A 132 9.97 -9.49 -10.58
CA LEU A 132 11.04 -10.50 -10.62
C LEU A 132 11.60 -10.72 -12.04
N ILE A 133 10.73 -10.67 -13.05
CA ILE A 133 11.12 -10.81 -14.46
C ILE A 133 11.87 -9.56 -14.91
N VAL A 134 11.32 -8.37 -14.64
CA VAL A 134 11.94 -7.08 -15.00
C VAL A 134 13.30 -6.93 -14.34
N TYR A 135 13.42 -7.25 -13.06
CA TYR A 135 14.72 -7.19 -12.36
C TYR A 135 15.78 -8.05 -13.03
N ARG A 136 15.40 -9.24 -13.50
CA ARG A 136 16.33 -10.13 -14.20
C ARG A 136 16.80 -9.62 -15.58
N ILE A 137 15.99 -8.74 -16.21
CA ILE A 137 16.31 -8.19 -17.54
C ILE A 137 17.23 -6.96 -17.43
N PHE A 138 17.02 -6.14 -16.40
CA PHE A 138 17.65 -4.81 -16.28
C PHE A 138 18.78 -4.73 -15.26
N PHE A 139 18.86 -5.68 -14.33
CA PHE A 139 19.84 -5.75 -13.25
C PHE A 139 20.49 -7.13 -13.16
#